data_913787bce32112adb1b9957f3c3c5b67
#
_entry.id   913787bce32112adb1b9957f3c3c5b67
#
_cell.length_a   1.000
_cell.length_b   1.000
_cell.length_c   1.000
_cell.angle_alpha   90.00
_cell.angle_beta   90.00
_cell.angle_gamma   90.00
#
_symmetry.space_group_name_H-M   'P 1'
#
loop_
_entity.id
_entity.type
_entity.pdbx_description
1 polymer ?
#
loop_
_entity_poly.entity_id
_entity_poly.type
_entity_poly.pdbx_seq_one_letter_code
_entity_poly.pdbx_strand_id
1 'polypeptide(L)'
;MPGKSITKEQVKLYMNYKSSGNLSQTACAAKSGFSTRSARTIDRGKHHTQQAKKPRDYKTRKSNIDAIWASTLEPMLHDNPELQPTSLFIYLERTFQDANGQPIYDQSCLRTLQRRVATWKATSGPSKDIIIPQVHVPGKMALSDFTNMNKQGITIAGKPFFHLLYHFRLVYSKWSYAKVILTGESFQALSEGMQEALQALSGSPLEHRTDSLSAAFKNLDPEAKVDLTNQYKALCKQYNMTPTRNNKGVSHENGSVESSHGHLKNRIKQELILRGSKDFESIEEYESWIQQIVANSNRRNSKNFAIEQKNLQPLPSHMAMDYELISVNVSNLSMVIIRNMTYSVPSRLAGHVLTVHVYQKRLDFYLGISRVLTLARKYSKDTASRYVIDYRHVIHAFVRKPGAFRFCKYRNELLPNDSYRKIWRHLDGFYPREASAKMLLRLLKLACDHDCEMALGEHVLSLIAEDKTIDISKIESCFNKENPKLPAPSASQHDISQYDSLIQQRCHHAA
;
A
#
# COMPACT_ATOMS: atom_id res chain seq x y z
N MET A 1 -56.97 -31.83 -1.24
CA MET A 1 -55.58 -31.31 -1.03
C MET A 1 -54.64 -32.27 -1.73
N PRO A 2 -53.68 -31.79 -2.54
CA PRO A 2 -52.69 -32.68 -3.14
C PRO A 2 -51.80 -33.24 -2.02
N GLY A 3 -51.67 -34.56 -1.98
CA GLY A 3 -50.90 -35.27 -0.94
C GLY A 3 -49.42 -34.82 -0.97
N LYS A 4 -48.80 -34.71 0.19
CA LYS A 4 -47.37 -34.37 0.31
C LYS A 4 -46.53 -35.35 -0.48
N SER A 5 -45.68 -34.88 -1.37
CA SER A 5 -44.76 -35.68 -2.17
C SER A 5 -43.76 -36.43 -1.25
N ILE A 6 -43.61 -37.73 -1.43
CA ILE A 6 -42.64 -38.53 -0.69
C ILE A 6 -41.21 -38.17 -1.10
N THR A 7 -40.34 -37.87 -0.14
CA THR A 7 -38.95 -37.47 -0.35
C THR A 7 -38.04 -38.72 -0.47
N LYS A 8 -36.84 -38.51 -1.06
CA LYS A 8 -35.81 -39.56 -1.13
C LYS A 8 -35.35 -40.02 0.26
N GLU A 9 -35.33 -39.12 1.23
CA GLU A 9 -34.92 -39.39 2.61
C GLU A 9 -35.97 -40.30 3.32
N GLN A 10 -37.27 -40.07 3.10
CA GLN A 10 -38.32 -40.93 3.60
C GLN A 10 -38.25 -42.35 2.99
N VAL A 11 -37.94 -42.48 1.72
CA VAL A 11 -37.70 -43.75 1.06
C VAL A 11 -36.52 -44.50 1.67
N LYS A 12 -35.41 -43.77 1.90
CA LYS A 12 -34.21 -44.31 2.55
C LYS A 12 -34.48 -44.79 3.96
N LEU A 13 -35.22 -44.01 4.72
CA LEU A 13 -35.66 -44.36 6.08
C LEU A 13 -36.53 -45.62 6.10
N TYR A 14 -37.49 -45.72 5.17
CA TYR A 14 -38.31 -46.93 4.98
C TYR A 14 -37.46 -48.17 4.67
N MET A 15 -36.50 -48.06 3.77
CA MET A 15 -35.63 -49.19 3.45
C MET A 15 -34.79 -49.64 4.64
N ASN A 16 -34.31 -48.70 5.46
CA ASN A 16 -33.60 -49.00 6.71
C ASN A 16 -34.48 -49.74 7.72
N TYR A 17 -35.75 -49.33 7.93
CA TYR A 17 -36.67 -50.04 8.80
C TYR A 17 -37.02 -51.44 8.28
N LYS A 18 -37.09 -51.58 6.98
CA LYS A 18 -37.36 -52.90 6.34
C LYS A 18 -36.18 -53.84 6.49
N SER A 19 -34.94 -53.34 6.31
CA SER A 19 -33.71 -54.15 6.45
C SER A 19 -33.46 -54.63 7.88
N SER A 20 -33.99 -53.92 8.91
CA SER A 20 -33.86 -54.33 10.30
C SER A 20 -34.68 -55.58 10.66
N GLY A 21 -35.60 -56.00 9.80
CA GLY A 21 -36.37 -57.25 9.94
C GLY A 21 -37.43 -57.33 11.01
N ASN A 22 -37.50 -56.33 11.92
CA ASN A 22 -38.33 -56.37 13.13
C ASN A 22 -39.72 -55.75 12.98
N LEU A 23 -40.05 -55.18 11.83
CA LEU A 23 -41.29 -54.45 11.60
C LEU A 23 -42.04 -54.90 10.37
N SER A 24 -43.38 -54.94 10.48
CA SER A 24 -44.24 -55.23 9.31
C SER A 24 -44.13 -54.11 8.27
N GLN A 25 -44.44 -54.40 7.00
CA GLN A 25 -44.43 -53.39 5.93
C GLN A 25 -45.33 -52.18 6.27
N THR A 26 -46.46 -52.41 6.90
CA THR A 26 -47.39 -51.38 7.34
C THR A 26 -46.76 -50.47 8.40
N ALA A 27 -46.06 -51.08 9.37
CA ALA A 27 -45.39 -50.34 10.43
C ALA A 27 -44.19 -49.54 9.88
N CYS A 28 -43.41 -50.07 8.96
CA CYS A 28 -42.32 -49.38 8.27
C CYS A 28 -42.83 -48.17 7.48
N ALA A 29 -43.95 -48.31 6.75
CA ALA A 29 -44.54 -47.23 5.97
C ALA A 29 -45.07 -46.11 6.88
N ALA A 30 -45.76 -46.45 7.95
CA ALA A 30 -46.27 -45.48 8.93
C ALA A 30 -45.14 -44.69 9.59
N LYS A 31 -44.09 -45.36 10.08
CA LYS A 31 -42.90 -44.72 10.64
C LYS A 31 -42.15 -43.78 9.68
N SER A 32 -42.24 -44.09 8.39
CA SER A 32 -41.60 -43.26 7.33
C SER A 32 -42.52 -42.17 6.79
N GLY A 33 -43.74 -42.05 7.31
CA GLY A 33 -44.68 -40.95 7.05
C GLY A 33 -45.40 -41.03 5.70
N PHE A 34 -45.62 -42.27 5.16
CA PHE A 34 -46.41 -42.50 3.94
C PHE A 34 -47.26 -43.75 3.96
N SER A 35 -48.16 -43.88 2.99
CA SER A 35 -49.14 -44.96 2.98
C SER A 35 -48.52 -46.32 2.56
N THR A 36 -49.18 -47.42 2.98
CA THR A 36 -48.81 -48.77 2.56
C THR A 36 -48.89 -49.01 1.04
N ARG A 37 -49.77 -48.27 0.37
CA ARG A 37 -49.81 -48.27 -1.12
C ARG A 37 -48.52 -47.76 -1.72
N SER A 38 -47.99 -46.65 -1.17
CA SER A 38 -46.70 -46.10 -1.58
C SER A 38 -45.56 -47.06 -1.23
N ALA A 39 -45.58 -47.70 -0.06
CA ALA A 39 -44.59 -48.71 0.32
C ALA A 39 -44.50 -49.87 -0.71
N ARG A 40 -45.64 -50.38 -1.13
CA ARG A 40 -45.69 -51.45 -2.20
C ARG A 40 -45.11 -50.97 -3.52
N THR A 41 -45.29 -49.67 -3.88
CA THR A 41 -44.73 -49.09 -5.10
C THR A 41 -43.20 -48.90 -4.98
N ILE A 42 -42.74 -48.56 -3.78
CA ILE A 42 -41.29 -48.44 -3.47
C ILE A 42 -40.66 -49.84 -3.50
N ASP A 43 -41.26 -50.85 -2.92
CA ASP A 43 -40.76 -52.23 -2.92
C ASP A 43 -40.63 -52.82 -4.33
N ARG A 44 -41.51 -52.42 -5.24
CA ARG A 44 -41.47 -52.83 -6.65
C ARG A 44 -40.47 -52.01 -7.49
N GLY A 45 -39.75 -51.07 -6.90
CA GLY A 45 -38.80 -50.19 -7.62
C GLY A 45 -39.46 -49.21 -8.59
N LYS A 46 -40.77 -49.06 -8.56
CA LYS A 46 -41.54 -48.23 -9.49
C LYS A 46 -41.83 -46.83 -9.01
N HIS A 47 -41.38 -46.49 -7.81
CA HIS A 47 -41.62 -45.14 -7.25
C HIS A 47 -40.70 -44.08 -7.95
N HIS A 48 -41.27 -42.91 -8.25
CA HIS A 48 -40.56 -41.84 -8.97
C HIS A 48 -39.23 -41.40 -8.33
N THR A 49 -39.06 -41.57 -7.00
CA THR A 49 -37.80 -41.25 -6.29
C THR A 49 -36.70 -42.27 -6.55
N GLN A 50 -37.04 -43.49 -6.98
CA GLN A 50 -36.10 -44.60 -7.28
C GLN A 50 -35.72 -44.64 -8.75
N GLN A 51 -36.54 -44.03 -9.61
CA GLN A 51 -36.25 -43.96 -11.04
C GLN A 51 -35.19 -42.87 -11.30
N ALA A 52 -34.13 -43.25 -12.02
CA ALA A 52 -33.20 -42.26 -12.54
C ALA A 52 -33.99 -41.27 -13.41
N LYS A 53 -33.89 -39.98 -13.10
CA LYS A 53 -34.46 -38.96 -13.98
C LYS A 53 -33.78 -39.13 -15.34
N LYS A 54 -34.57 -39.47 -16.39
CA LYS A 54 -34.05 -39.39 -17.76
C LYS A 54 -33.37 -38.05 -17.96
N PRO A 55 -32.15 -38.02 -18.49
CA PRO A 55 -31.52 -36.73 -18.81
C PRO A 55 -32.49 -35.92 -19.67
N ARG A 56 -32.78 -34.71 -19.24
CA ARG A 56 -33.63 -33.82 -20.04
C ARG A 56 -32.90 -33.51 -21.33
N ASP A 57 -33.49 -33.93 -22.48
CA ASP A 57 -33.01 -33.47 -23.76
C ASP A 57 -33.33 -31.95 -23.87
N TYR A 58 -32.27 -31.12 -23.73
CA TYR A 58 -32.42 -29.66 -23.81
C TYR A 58 -32.77 -29.15 -25.20
N LYS A 59 -32.80 -30.02 -26.22
CA LYS A 59 -33.12 -29.67 -27.59
C LYS A 59 -34.62 -29.73 -27.92
N THR A 60 -35.51 -29.91 -26.94
CA THR A 60 -36.97 -30.02 -27.18
C THR A 60 -37.64 -28.72 -27.62
N ARG A 61 -37.02 -27.56 -27.44
CA ARG A 61 -37.49 -26.26 -27.97
C ARG A 61 -36.56 -25.81 -29.09
N LYS A 62 -37.08 -25.66 -30.31
CA LYS A 62 -36.34 -24.99 -31.39
C LYS A 62 -36.07 -23.54 -30.99
N SER A 63 -34.82 -23.12 -31.11
CA SER A 63 -34.42 -21.75 -30.88
C SER A 63 -34.38 -21.00 -32.21
N ASN A 64 -34.77 -19.75 -32.27
CA ASN A 64 -34.63 -18.90 -33.45
C ASN A 64 -33.20 -18.87 -34.00
N ILE A 65 -32.20 -19.09 -33.13
CA ILE A 65 -30.77 -19.13 -33.49
C ILE A 65 -30.41 -20.44 -34.23
N ASP A 66 -31.23 -21.50 -34.11
CA ASP A 66 -30.91 -22.78 -34.74
C ASP A 66 -30.81 -22.72 -36.28
N ALA A 67 -31.60 -21.85 -36.89
CA ALA A 67 -31.62 -21.65 -38.33
C ALA A 67 -30.31 -21.05 -38.89
N ILE A 68 -29.67 -20.18 -38.14
CA ILE A 68 -28.47 -19.45 -38.58
C ILE A 68 -27.18 -19.98 -37.93
N TRP A 69 -27.29 -20.92 -36.99
CA TRP A 69 -26.14 -21.39 -36.26
C TRP A 69 -25.13 -22.07 -37.17
N ALA A 70 -25.58 -23.14 -37.88
CA ALA A 70 -24.71 -23.94 -38.73
C ALA A 70 -24.27 -23.21 -40.02
N SER A 71 -25.12 -22.31 -40.53
CA SER A 71 -24.84 -21.58 -41.77
C SER A 71 -23.97 -20.36 -41.62
N THR A 72 -24.01 -19.69 -40.43
CA THR A 72 -23.37 -18.39 -40.25
C THR A 72 -22.52 -18.30 -39.00
N LEU A 73 -23.07 -18.63 -37.83
CA LEU A 73 -22.38 -18.33 -36.55
C LEU A 73 -21.26 -19.33 -36.24
N GLU A 74 -21.48 -20.60 -36.54
CA GLU A 74 -20.48 -21.65 -36.33
C GLU A 74 -19.25 -21.49 -37.24
N PRO A 75 -19.38 -21.23 -38.55
CA PRO A 75 -18.25 -20.86 -39.40
C PRO A 75 -17.48 -19.64 -38.89
N MET A 76 -18.19 -18.56 -38.50
CA MET A 76 -17.54 -17.39 -37.94
C MET A 76 -16.73 -17.68 -36.68
N LEU A 77 -17.20 -18.62 -35.83
CA LEU A 77 -16.49 -19.06 -34.64
C LEU A 77 -15.31 -20.00 -34.99
N HIS A 78 -15.39 -20.75 -36.06
CA HIS A 78 -14.27 -21.58 -36.56
C HIS A 78 -13.13 -20.68 -37.10
N ASP A 79 -13.49 -19.62 -37.84
CA ASP A 79 -12.51 -18.67 -38.39
C ASP A 79 -11.90 -17.82 -37.30
N ASN A 80 -12.69 -17.38 -36.32
CA ASN A 80 -12.29 -16.50 -35.23
C ASN A 80 -12.86 -16.95 -33.86
N PRO A 81 -12.22 -17.92 -33.20
CA PRO A 81 -12.71 -18.44 -31.91
C PRO A 81 -12.77 -17.44 -30.78
N GLU A 82 -12.08 -16.30 -30.91
CA GLU A 82 -12.08 -15.22 -29.91
C GLU A 82 -13.36 -14.38 -29.93
N LEU A 83 -14.19 -14.50 -30.97
CA LEU A 83 -15.45 -13.75 -31.06
C LEU A 83 -16.29 -13.91 -29.79
N GLN A 84 -16.73 -12.77 -29.27
CA GLN A 84 -17.57 -12.71 -28.09
C GLN A 84 -19.05 -12.86 -28.48
N PRO A 85 -19.88 -13.50 -27.64
CA PRO A 85 -21.32 -13.61 -27.92
C PRO A 85 -22.03 -12.29 -28.13
N THR A 86 -21.58 -11.24 -27.42
CA THR A 86 -22.12 -9.87 -27.57
C THR A 86 -21.81 -9.28 -28.95
N SER A 87 -20.62 -9.51 -29.47
CA SER A 87 -20.22 -9.05 -30.81
C SER A 87 -21.02 -9.80 -31.91
N LEU A 88 -21.20 -11.10 -31.74
CA LEU A 88 -22.06 -11.91 -32.63
C LEU A 88 -23.52 -11.46 -32.55
N PHE A 89 -24.01 -11.09 -31.39
CA PHE A 89 -25.36 -10.57 -31.23
C PHE A 89 -25.55 -9.24 -31.97
N ILE A 90 -24.62 -8.29 -31.81
CA ILE A 90 -24.64 -7.01 -32.56
C ILE A 90 -24.58 -7.25 -34.07
N TYR A 91 -23.79 -8.26 -34.52
CA TYR A 91 -23.76 -8.65 -35.92
C TYR A 91 -25.12 -9.15 -36.39
N LEU A 92 -25.84 -9.98 -35.61
CA LEU A 92 -27.18 -10.46 -35.93
C LEU A 92 -28.21 -9.31 -36.03
N GLU A 93 -28.17 -8.38 -35.08
CA GLU A 93 -29.07 -7.21 -35.08
C GLU A 93 -28.91 -6.33 -36.34
N ARG A 94 -27.66 -6.22 -36.81
CA ARG A 94 -27.35 -5.40 -38.02
C ARG A 94 -27.63 -6.12 -39.31
N THR A 95 -27.38 -7.41 -39.39
CA THR A 95 -27.42 -8.16 -40.65
C THR A 95 -28.78 -8.74 -40.93
N PHE A 96 -29.54 -9.14 -39.91
CA PHE A 96 -30.84 -9.78 -40.07
C PHE A 96 -31.96 -8.85 -39.55
N GLN A 97 -32.49 -8.09 -40.48
CA GLN A 97 -33.61 -7.16 -40.24
C GLN A 97 -34.87 -7.58 -41.02
N ASP A 98 -36.02 -7.30 -40.48
CA ASP A 98 -37.30 -7.52 -41.16
C ASP A 98 -37.58 -6.41 -42.25
N ALA A 99 -38.69 -6.54 -42.94
CA ALA A 99 -39.10 -5.56 -43.96
C ALA A 99 -39.30 -4.10 -43.42
N ASN A 100 -39.41 -3.96 -42.09
CA ASN A 100 -39.56 -2.68 -41.41
C ASN A 100 -38.23 -2.17 -40.79
N GLY A 101 -37.11 -2.86 -41.06
CA GLY A 101 -35.80 -2.49 -40.50
C GLY A 101 -35.61 -2.86 -39.02
N GLN A 102 -36.51 -3.69 -38.44
CA GLN A 102 -36.36 -4.15 -37.07
C GLN A 102 -35.52 -5.43 -37.00
N PRO A 103 -34.67 -5.61 -35.98
CA PRO A 103 -33.88 -6.81 -35.82
C PRO A 103 -34.77 -8.05 -35.64
N ILE A 104 -34.53 -9.10 -36.42
CA ILE A 104 -35.22 -10.39 -36.29
C ILE A 104 -34.78 -11.13 -35.01
N TYR A 105 -33.56 -10.87 -34.56
CA TYR A 105 -32.98 -11.42 -33.33
C TYR A 105 -32.87 -10.35 -32.26
N ASP A 106 -33.82 -10.36 -31.33
CA ASP A 106 -33.93 -9.42 -30.23
C ASP A 106 -33.13 -9.82 -28.99
N GLN A 107 -33.15 -8.98 -27.96
CA GLN A 107 -32.45 -9.18 -26.68
C GLN A 107 -32.79 -10.54 -26.01
N SER A 108 -33.96 -11.13 -26.29
CA SER A 108 -34.34 -12.43 -25.72
C SER A 108 -33.43 -13.57 -26.21
N CYS A 109 -32.84 -13.41 -27.38
CA CYS A 109 -31.94 -14.37 -28.02
C CYS A 109 -30.52 -14.33 -27.42
N LEU A 110 -30.09 -13.23 -26.82
CA LEU A 110 -28.71 -13.04 -26.34
C LEU A 110 -28.27 -14.12 -25.35
N ARG A 111 -29.12 -14.46 -24.39
CA ARG A 111 -28.77 -15.49 -23.38
C ARG A 111 -28.65 -16.89 -24.00
N THR A 112 -29.44 -17.18 -25.00
CA THR A 112 -29.38 -18.45 -25.74
C THR A 112 -28.10 -18.49 -26.57
N LEU A 113 -27.74 -17.41 -27.25
CA LEU A 113 -26.50 -17.26 -27.98
C LEU A 113 -25.28 -17.43 -27.08
N GLN A 114 -25.26 -16.74 -25.93
CA GLN A 114 -24.18 -16.86 -24.93
C GLN A 114 -23.95 -18.32 -24.51
N ARG A 115 -25.03 -19.06 -24.18
CA ARG A 115 -24.92 -20.46 -23.80
C ARG A 115 -24.40 -21.33 -24.95
N ARG A 116 -24.89 -21.11 -26.17
CA ARG A 116 -24.51 -21.89 -27.32
C ARG A 116 -23.07 -21.69 -27.74
N VAL A 117 -22.59 -20.41 -27.73
CA VAL A 117 -21.18 -20.10 -27.94
C VAL A 117 -20.31 -20.69 -26.84
N ALA A 118 -20.74 -20.64 -25.59
CA ALA A 118 -20.00 -21.27 -24.49
C ALA A 118 -19.90 -22.79 -24.65
N THR A 119 -21.01 -23.43 -25.07
CA THR A 119 -21.02 -24.87 -25.37
C THR A 119 -20.09 -25.19 -26.54
N TRP A 120 -20.18 -24.43 -27.64
CA TRP A 120 -19.33 -24.64 -28.82
C TRP A 120 -17.85 -24.44 -28.45
N LYS A 121 -17.49 -23.38 -27.70
CA LYS A 121 -16.11 -23.16 -27.21
C LYS A 121 -15.60 -24.32 -26.33
N ALA A 122 -16.50 -25.00 -25.62
CA ALA A 122 -16.15 -26.16 -24.79
C ALA A 122 -16.01 -27.48 -25.57
N THR A 123 -16.78 -27.64 -26.67
CA THR A 123 -16.83 -28.89 -27.43
C THR A 123 -15.97 -28.86 -28.70
N SER A 124 -15.89 -27.74 -29.37
CA SER A 124 -15.29 -27.59 -30.71
C SER A 124 -14.28 -26.44 -30.81
N GLY A 125 -14.20 -25.60 -29.78
CA GLY A 125 -13.25 -24.47 -29.75
C GLY A 125 -11.80 -24.92 -29.54
N PRO A 126 -10.84 -24.04 -29.76
CA PRO A 126 -9.42 -24.33 -29.54
C PRO A 126 -9.15 -24.68 -28.08
N SER A 127 -8.10 -25.46 -27.85
CA SER A 127 -7.61 -25.78 -26.51
C SER A 127 -7.23 -24.49 -25.79
N LYS A 128 -7.62 -24.41 -24.53
CA LYS A 128 -7.27 -23.27 -23.66
C LYS A 128 -5.97 -23.54 -22.93
N ASP A 129 -5.20 -22.50 -22.73
CA ASP A 129 -4.08 -22.55 -21.79
C ASP A 129 -4.58 -22.92 -20.40
N ILE A 130 -3.93 -23.89 -19.79
CA ILE A 130 -4.20 -24.31 -18.41
C ILE A 130 -3.08 -23.85 -17.49
N ILE A 131 -3.45 -23.47 -16.28
CA ILE A 131 -2.48 -23.18 -15.23
C ILE A 131 -1.99 -24.52 -14.67
N ILE A 132 -0.70 -24.79 -14.86
CA ILE A 132 -0.06 -25.99 -14.29
C ILE A 132 0.40 -25.65 -12.87
N PRO A 133 -0.14 -26.30 -11.82
CA PRO A 133 0.29 -26.06 -10.46
C PRO A 133 1.80 -26.38 -10.30
N GLN A 134 2.57 -25.41 -9.82
CA GLN A 134 3.98 -25.60 -9.53
C GLN A 134 4.20 -25.98 -8.07
N VAL A 135 5.16 -26.87 -7.83
CA VAL A 135 5.62 -27.21 -6.48
C VAL A 135 6.60 -26.13 -6.00
N HIS A 136 6.24 -25.46 -4.93
CA HIS A 136 7.09 -24.46 -4.31
C HIS A 136 7.82 -25.04 -3.10
N VAL A 137 9.12 -24.77 -3.00
CA VAL A 137 9.94 -25.22 -1.88
C VAL A 137 9.95 -24.13 -0.80
N PRO A 138 9.74 -24.49 0.49
CA PRO A 138 9.79 -23.51 1.59
C PRO A 138 11.15 -22.80 1.66
N GLY A 139 11.15 -21.51 1.88
CA GLY A 139 12.36 -20.68 2.02
C GLY A 139 13.13 -20.43 0.72
N LYS A 140 12.66 -20.99 -0.41
CA LYS A 140 13.39 -20.88 -1.68
C LYS A 140 13.25 -19.49 -2.31
N MET A 141 12.06 -18.96 -2.51
CA MET A 141 11.85 -17.81 -3.37
C MET A 141 10.92 -16.78 -2.77
N ALA A 142 11.33 -15.51 -2.89
CA ALA A 142 10.46 -14.35 -2.71
C ALA A 142 10.29 -13.58 -4.02
N LEU A 143 9.16 -12.92 -4.14
CA LEU A 143 8.81 -12.04 -5.25
C LEU A 143 8.53 -10.65 -4.70
N SER A 144 8.95 -9.61 -5.42
CA SER A 144 8.53 -8.24 -5.10
C SER A 144 8.23 -7.44 -6.36
N ASP A 145 7.32 -6.49 -6.20
CA ASP A 145 6.96 -5.58 -7.27
C ASP A 145 6.27 -4.34 -6.70
N PHE A 146 6.15 -3.27 -7.52
CA PHE A 146 5.40 -2.07 -7.18
C PHE A 146 4.01 -2.12 -7.78
N THR A 147 3.05 -1.60 -7.05
CA THR A 147 1.67 -1.56 -7.51
C THR A 147 1.04 -0.18 -7.30
N ASN A 148 0.43 0.37 -8.36
CA ASN A 148 -0.18 1.70 -8.34
C ASN A 148 -1.52 1.68 -7.59
N MET A 149 -1.69 2.62 -6.64
CA MET A 149 -2.87 2.75 -5.79
C MET A 149 -3.78 3.93 -6.15
N ASN A 150 -3.43 4.74 -7.15
CA ASN A 150 -4.15 5.98 -7.49
C ASN A 150 -5.64 5.74 -7.81
N LYS A 151 -5.97 4.57 -8.42
CA LYS A 151 -7.35 4.20 -8.74
C LYS A 151 -8.23 3.92 -7.51
N GLN A 152 -7.65 3.76 -6.32
CA GLN A 152 -8.42 3.53 -5.09
C GLN A 152 -9.05 4.82 -4.53
N GLY A 153 -8.55 5.99 -4.93
CA GLY A 153 -9.08 7.29 -4.52
C GLY A 153 -8.82 7.60 -3.04
N ILE A 154 -7.63 7.24 -2.54
CA ILE A 154 -7.22 7.54 -1.16
C ILE A 154 -6.98 9.04 -1.00
N THR A 155 -7.42 9.60 0.12
CA THR A 155 -7.12 10.98 0.53
C THR A 155 -6.45 11.01 1.90
N ILE A 156 -5.62 12.02 2.14
CA ILE A 156 -5.01 12.32 3.44
C ILE A 156 -5.41 13.74 3.81
N ALA A 157 -6.09 13.90 4.96
CA ALA A 157 -6.65 15.17 5.40
C ALA A 157 -7.43 15.89 4.27
N GLY A 158 -8.30 15.15 3.57
CA GLY A 158 -9.13 15.62 2.45
C GLY A 158 -8.39 15.87 1.14
N LYS A 159 -7.06 15.66 1.06
CA LYS A 159 -6.26 15.88 -0.18
C LYS A 159 -5.97 14.56 -0.89
N PRO A 160 -6.10 14.49 -2.24
CA PRO A 160 -5.77 13.29 -3.00
C PRO A 160 -4.35 12.80 -2.73
N PHE A 161 -4.21 11.51 -2.46
CA PHE A 161 -2.93 10.88 -2.11
C PHE A 161 -2.52 9.88 -3.19
N PHE A 162 -1.59 10.29 -4.05
CA PHE A 162 -1.07 9.48 -5.14
C PHE A 162 0.20 8.77 -4.70
N HIS A 163 0.19 7.44 -4.72
CA HIS A 163 1.31 6.63 -4.24
C HIS A 163 1.35 5.26 -4.89
N LEU A 164 2.47 4.58 -4.69
CA LEU A 164 2.67 3.17 -4.99
C LEU A 164 2.69 2.37 -3.68
N LEU A 165 2.41 1.07 -3.77
CA LEU A 165 2.77 0.11 -2.73
C LEU A 165 3.90 -0.77 -3.26
N TYR A 166 4.99 -0.88 -2.53
CA TYR A 166 5.94 -1.98 -2.65
C TYR A 166 5.31 -3.20 -2.00
N HIS A 167 5.27 -4.33 -2.70
CA HIS A 167 4.70 -5.58 -2.22
C HIS A 167 5.74 -6.68 -2.33
N PHE A 168 6.17 -7.21 -1.19
CA PHE A 168 7.05 -8.36 -1.07
C PHE A 168 6.24 -9.59 -0.66
N ARG A 169 6.56 -10.77 -1.22
CA ARG A 169 5.82 -11.99 -0.93
C ARG A 169 6.70 -13.23 -1.04
N LEU A 170 6.61 -14.14 -0.07
CA LEU A 170 7.13 -15.49 -0.16
C LEU A 170 6.22 -16.37 -1.04
N VAL A 171 6.82 -17.17 -1.89
CA VAL A 171 6.07 -17.94 -2.88
C VAL A 171 5.35 -19.14 -2.25
N TYR A 172 5.98 -19.82 -1.30
CA TYR A 172 5.41 -21.01 -0.64
C TYR A 172 4.30 -20.66 0.35
N SER A 173 4.60 -19.91 1.41
CA SER A 173 3.63 -19.59 2.46
C SER A 173 2.65 -18.52 2.07
N LYS A 174 2.96 -17.73 1.02
CA LYS A 174 2.21 -16.53 0.62
C LYS A 174 2.26 -15.43 1.71
N TRP A 175 3.21 -15.51 2.64
CA TRP A 175 3.48 -14.41 3.56
C TRP A 175 3.85 -13.17 2.78
N SER A 176 3.33 -12.01 3.19
CA SER A 176 3.47 -10.77 2.45
C SER A 176 3.87 -9.61 3.36
N TYR A 177 4.54 -8.63 2.76
CA TYR A 177 4.83 -7.33 3.35
C TYR A 177 4.46 -6.26 2.32
N ALA A 178 3.92 -5.14 2.76
CA ALA A 178 3.61 -4.01 1.88
C ALA A 178 4.07 -2.70 2.51
N LYS A 179 4.63 -1.79 1.69
CA LYS A 179 5.11 -0.48 2.13
C LYS A 179 4.60 0.61 1.18
N VAL A 180 4.18 1.75 1.75
CA VAL A 180 3.81 2.94 0.97
C VAL A 180 5.05 3.59 0.39
N ILE A 181 5.02 3.87 -0.91
CA ILE A 181 6.12 4.49 -1.65
C ILE A 181 5.65 5.80 -2.28
N LEU A 182 6.35 6.87 -1.96
CA LEU A 182 6.02 8.23 -2.40
C LEU A 182 6.84 8.69 -3.62
N THR A 183 8.02 8.09 -3.83
CA THR A 183 9.01 8.51 -4.83
C THR A 183 8.77 7.96 -6.23
N GLY A 184 7.97 6.92 -6.37
CA GLY A 184 7.91 6.11 -7.58
C GLY A 184 8.84 4.90 -7.54
N GLU A 185 8.87 4.16 -8.64
CA GLU A 185 9.69 2.95 -8.79
C GLU A 185 11.16 3.34 -8.91
N SER A 186 11.94 3.11 -7.86
CA SER A 186 13.38 3.39 -7.80
C SER A 186 14.12 2.28 -7.09
N PHE A 187 15.44 2.16 -7.34
CA PHE A 187 16.28 1.20 -6.63
C PHE A 187 16.26 1.47 -5.12
N GLN A 188 16.29 2.73 -4.70
CA GLN A 188 16.19 3.10 -3.28
C GLN A 188 14.90 2.59 -2.64
N ALA A 189 13.75 2.78 -3.33
CA ALA A 189 12.46 2.29 -2.85
C ALA A 189 12.41 0.75 -2.77
N LEU A 190 13.01 0.07 -3.76
CA LEU A 190 13.15 -1.38 -3.76
C LEU A 190 14.03 -1.86 -2.60
N SER A 191 15.21 -1.25 -2.43
CA SER A 191 16.17 -1.62 -1.38
C SER A 191 15.59 -1.45 0.01
N GLU A 192 14.99 -0.29 0.30
CA GLU A 192 14.37 -0.01 1.59
C GLU A 192 13.18 -0.95 1.86
N GLY A 193 12.28 -1.12 0.88
CA GLY A 193 11.12 -2.00 1.03
C GLY A 193 11.51 -3.46 1.21
N MET A 194 12.54 -3.93 0.50
CA MET A 194 13.06 -5.30 0.63
C MET A 194 13.71 -5.51 2.00
N GLN A 195 14.54 -4.60 2.47
CA GLN A 195 15.21 -4.70 3.76
C GLN A 195 14.21 -4.72 4.93
N GLU A 196 13.21 -3.84 4.90
CA GLU A 196 12.14 -3.84 5.90
C GLU A 196 11.30 -5.13 5.85
N ALA A 197 11.01 -5.65 4.65
CA ALA A 197 10.30 -6.92 4.51
C ALA A 197 11.11 -8.08 5.10
N LEU A 198 12.43 -8.16 4.83
CA LEU A 198 13.30 -9.18 5.37
C LEU A 198 13.45 -9.09 6.89
N GLN A 199 13.49 -7.87 7.46
CA GLN A 199 13.47 -7.67 8.91
C GLN A 199 12.16 -8.14 9.54
N ALA A 200 11.01 -7.75 8.96
CA ALA A 200 9.70 -8.19 9.42
C ALA A 200 9.54 -9.72 9.31
N LEU A 201 10.21 -10.33 8.33
CA LEU A 201 10.27 -11.77 8.10
C LEU A 201 11.22 -12.47 9.10
N SER A 202 12.20 -11.74 9.65
CA SER A 202 13.30 -12.26 10.49
C SER A 202 14.17 -13.31 9.78
N GLY A 203 14.36 -13.16 8.47
CA GLY A 203 15.16 -14.07 7.66
C GLY A 203 15.15 -13.70 6.18
N SER A 204 15.94 -14.39 5.37
CA SER A 204 15.99 -14.20 3.92
C SER A 204 15.76 -15.50 3.16
N PRO A 205 15.04 -15.47 2.01
CA PRO A 205 14.92 -16.62 1.13
C PRO A 205 16.20 -16.85 0.33
N LEU A 206 16.32 -17.99 -0.34
CA LEU A 206 17.48 -18.29 -1.20
C LEU A 206 17.50 -17.46 -2.49
N GLU A 207 16.33 -17.12 -3.02
CA GLU A 207 16.17 -16.39 -4.28
C GLU A 207 15.22 -15.21 -4.09
N HIS A 208 15.56 -14.09 -4.73
CA HIS A 208 14.66 -12.95 -4.84
C HIS A 208 14.44 -12.59 -6.30
N ARG A 209 13.17 -12.43 -6.68
CA ARG A 209 12.76 -12.08 -8.04
C ARG A 209 11.97 -10.78 -8.02
N THR A 210 12.31 -9.87 -8.94
CA THR A 210 11.56 -8.62 -9.14
C THR A 210 11.47 -8.31 -10.63
N ASP A 211 10.30 -7.82 -11.05
CA ASP A 211 10.06 -7.32 -12.42
C ASP A 211 10.28 -5.80 -12.52
N SER A 212 10.23 -5.12 -11.38
CA SER A 212 10.21 -3.65 -11.28
C SER A 212 11.47 -2.97 -11.78
N LEU A 213 12.62 -3.68 -11.81
CA LEU A 213 13.85 -3.13 -12.33
C LEU A 213 13.74 -2.80 -13.84
N SER A 214 12.93 -3.55 -14.58
CA SER A 214 12.72 -3.31 -16.02
C SER A 214 11.97 -2.02 -16.30
N ALA A 215 11.01 -1.64 -15.46
CA ALA A 215 10.23 -0.42 -15.60
C ALA A 215 11.04 0.81 -15.19
N ALA A 216 11.80 0.73 -14.09
CA ALA A 216 12.70 1.78 -13.64
C ALA A 216 13.83 2.07 -14.64
N PHE A 217 14.22 1.05 -15.44
CA PHE A 217 15.33 1.13 -16.39
C PHE A 217 14.94 1.60 -17.80
N LYS A 218 13.66 1.69 -18.13
CA LYS A 218 13.21 1.98 -19.51
C LYS A 218 13.80 3.28 -20.08
N ASN A 219 13.99 4.29 -19.24
CA ASN A 219 14.39 5.64 -19.63
C ASN A 219 15.83 5.99 -19.23
N LEU A 220 16.63 5.03 -18.75
CA LEU A 220 18.02 5.26 -18.37
C LEU A 220 18.96 4.90 -19.51
N ASP A 221 20.11 5.56 -19.54
CA ASP A 221 21.21 5.19 -20.44
C ASP A 221 21.77 3.80 -20.12
N PRO A 222 22.55 3.18 -21.01
CA PRO A 222 23.08 1.83 -20.81
C PRO A 222 23.97 1.68 -19.59
N GLU A 223 24.79 2.68 -19.24
CA GLU A 223 25.71 2.65 -18.10
C GLU A 223 24.96 2.68 -16.78
N ALA A 224 23.97 3.57 -16.65
CA ALA A 224 23.11 3.62 -15.48
C ALA A 224 22.30 2.32 -15.27
N LYS A 225 21.89 1.64 -16.35
CA LYS A 225 21.24 0.33 -16.28
C LYS A 225 22.15 -0.75 -15.71
N VAL A 226 23.42 -0.76 -16.12
CA VAL A 226 24.42 -1.71 -15.63
C VAL A 226 24.69 -1.46 -14.16
N ASP A 227 24.84 -0.20 -13.76
CA ASP A 227 25.11 0.19 -12.37
C ASP A 227 23.98 -0.23 -11.43
N LEU A 228 22.73 0.08 -11.74
CA LEU A 228 21.59 -0.34 -10.96
C LEU A 228 21.42 -1.87 -10.88
N THR A 229 21.77 -2.57 -11.97
CA THR A 229 21.79 -4.04 -11.95
C THR A 229 22.84 -4.57 -10.97
N ASN A 230 24.01 -3.96 -10.94
CA ASN A 230 25.09 -4.33 -10.03
C ASN A 230 24.74 -3.99 -8.57
N GLN A 231 24.11 -2.86 -8.33
CA GLN A 231 23.61 -2.47 -7.01
C GLN A 231 22.56 -3.49 -6.50
N TYR A 232 21.61 -3.92 -7.32
CA TYR A 232 20.67 -4.96 -6.96
C TYR A 232 21.30 -6.31 -6.67
N LYS A 233 22.29 -6.73 -7.49
CA LYS A 233 23.06 -7.96 -7.24
C LYS A 233 23.82 -7.89 -5.93
N ALA A 234 24.45 -6.74 -5.64
CA ALA A 234 25.17 -6.51 -4.39
C ALA A 234 24.24 -6.58 -3.18
N LEU A 235 23.04 -5.97 -3.28
CA LEU A 235 22.03 -6.03 -2.25
C LEU A 235 21.56 -7.46 -1.98
N CYS A 236 21.22 -8.22 -3.04
CA CYS A 236 20.85 -9.63 -2.88
C CYS A 236 21.99 -10.44 -2.25
N LYS A 237 23.24 -10.26 -2.71
CA LYS A 237 24.42 -10.96 -2.17
C LYS A 237 24.62 -10.68 -0.68
N GLN A 238 24.40 -9.45 -0.22
CA GLN A 238 24.52 -9.08 1.20
C GLN A 238 23.51 -9.86 2.08
N TYR A 239 22.33 -10.18 1.56
CA TYR A 239 21.31 -10.99 2.23
C TYR A 239 21.38 -12.49 1.87
N ASN A 240 22.49 -12.94 1.27
CA ASN A 240 22.72 -14.33 0.81
C ASN A 240 21.66 -14.82 -0.18
N MET A 241 21.03 -13.90 -0.93
CA MET A 241 20.02 -14.22 -1.94
C MET A 241 20.60 -14.20 -3.34
N THR A 242 20.11 -15.12 -4.18
CA THR A 242 20.39 -15.11 -5.63
C THR A 242 19.34 -14.25 -6.34
N PRO A 243 19.73 -13.19 -7.05
CA PRO A 243 18.79 -12.41 -7.85
C PRO A 243 18.36 -13.21 -9.07
N THR A 244 17.04 -13.33 -9.27
CA THR A 244 16.46 -13.97 -10.44
C THR A 244 15.62 -12.97 -11.22
N ARG A 245 15.42 -13.23 -12.52
CA ARG A 245 14.58 -12.40 -13.41
C ARG A 245 13.55 -13.30 -14.08
N ASN A 246 12.43 -12.71 -14.48
CA ASN A 246 11.49 -13.40 -15.34
C ASN A 246 12.08 -13.58 -16.73
N ASN A 247 11.88 -14.75 -17.32
CA ASN A 247 12.27 -15.00 -18.70
C ASN A 247 11.35 -14.18 -19.62
N LYS A 248 11.96 -13.42 -20.55
CA LYS A 248 11.18 -12.70 -21.56
C LYS A 248 10.31 -13.67 -22.36
N GLY A 249 8.99 -13.44 -22.38
CA GLY A 249 8.03 -14.23 -23.16
C GLY A 249 7.38 -15.39 -22.43
N VAL A 250 7.72 -15.67 -21.17
CA VAL A 250 7.08 -16.71 -20.35
C VAL A 250 6.10 -16.05 -19.38
N SER A 251 4.91 -15.75 -19.88
CA SER A 251 3.83 -15.10 -19.10
C SER A 251 3.39 -15.92 -17.86
N HIS A 252 3.63 -17.22 -17.85
CA HIS A 252 3.23 -18.12 -16.77
C HIS A 252 4.02 -17.94 -15.47
N GLU A 253 5.25 -17.39 -15.54
CA GLU A 253 6.08 -17.11 -14.36
C GLU A 253 5.57 -15.88 -13.59
N ASN A 254 4.92 -14.93 -14.27
CA ASN A 254 4.36 -13.70 -13.68
C ASN A 254 2.94 -13.85 -13.15
N GLY A 255 2.16 -14.83 -13.62
CA GLY A 255 0.76 -15.01 -13.25
C GLY A 255 0.52 -15.10 -11.73
N SER A 256 1.50 -15.61 -10.99
CA SER A 256 1.43 -15.68 -9.52
C SER A 256 1.60 -14.31 -8.86
N VAL A 257 2.44 -13.42 -9.39
CA VAL A 257 2.69 -12.07 -8.85
C VAL A 257 1.56 -11.12 -9.22
N GLU A 258 1.18 -11.09 -10.49
CA GLU A 258 0.07 -10.27 -11.00
C GLU A 258 -1.24 -10.61 -10.31
N SER A 259 -1.53 -11.91 -10.14
CA SER A 259 -2.67 -12.41 -9.37
C SER A 259 -2.60 -11.94 -7.92
N SER A 260 -1.42 -11.93 -7.28
CA SER A 260 -1.27 -11.53 -5.88
C SER A 260 -1.50 -10.03 -5.69
N HIS A 261 -1.05 -9.19 -6.63
CA HIS A 261 -1.33 -7.74 -6.63
C HIS A 261 -2.82 -7.46 -6.80
N GLY A 262 -3.48 -8.18 -7.71
CA GLY A 262 -4.92 -8.11 -7.87
C GLY A 262 -5.68 -8.47 -6.59
N HIS A 263 -5.24 -9.52 -5.90
CA HIS A 263 -5.82 -9.93 -4.61
C HIS A 263 -5.59 -8.89 -3.50
N LEU A 264 -4.38 -8.33 -3.39
CA LEU A 264 -4.08 -7.29 -2.40
C LEU A 264 -4.91 -6.03 -2.66
N LYS A 265 -4.93 -5.53 -3.90
CA LYS A 265 -5.75 -4.37 -4.29
C LYS A 265 -7.24 -4.57 -4.03
N ASN A 266 -7.76 -5.75 -4.38
CA ASN A 266 -9.16 -6.06 -4.14
C ASN A 266 -9.47 -6.12 -2.64
N ARG A 267 -8.59 -6.69 -1.83
CA ARG A 267 -8.74 -6.71 -0.38
C ARG A 267 -8.74 -5.29 0.20
N ILE A 268 -7.78 -4.46 -0.18
CA ILE A 268 -7.72 -3.04 0.23
C ILE A 268 -9.02 -2.34 -0.16
N LYS A 269 -9.52 -2.55 -1.38
CA LYS A 269 -10.80 -1.99 -1.83
C LYS A 269 -11.97 -2.43 -0.95
N GLN A 270 -12.06 -3.72 -0.60
CA GLN A 270 -13.13 -4.24 0.26
C GLN A 270 -13.03 -3.64 1.68
N GLU A 271 -11.82 -3.56 2.25
CA GLU A 271 -11.60 -2.97 3.57
C GLU A 271 -11.92 -1.46 3.59
N LEU A 272 -11.66 -0.72 2.50
CA LEU A 272 -12.09 0.68 2.37
C LEU A 272 -13.61 0.82 2.35
N ILE A 273 -14.32 -0.11 1.70
CA ILE A 273 -15.79 -0.15 1.71
C ILE A 273 -16.30 -0.41 3.12
N LEU A 274 -15.71 -1.38 3.84
CA LEU A 274 -16.08 -1.70 5.23
C LEU A 274 -15.76 -0.55 6.19
N ARG A 275 -14.67 0.17 5.98
CA ARG A 275 -14.32 1.36 6.76
C ARG A 275 -15.29 2.53 6.53
N GLY A 276 -15.95 2.58 5.39
CA GLY A 276 -16.90 3.64 5.01
C GLY A 276 -16.25 4.97 4.63
N SER A 277 -14.92 5.07 4.70
CA SER A 277 -14.16 6.28 4.33
C SER A 277 -12.87 5.91 3.60
N LYS A 278 -12.48 6.76 2.66
CA LYS A 278 -11.17 6.70 1.96
C LYS A 278 -10.21 7.77 2.45
N ASP A 279 -10.63 8.60 3.39
CA ASP A 279 -9.82 9.64 3.98
C ASP A 279 -9.13 9.16 5.26
N PHE A 280 -7.87 9.54 5.43
CA PHE A 280 -7.03 9.26 6.60
C PHE A 280 -6.49 10.58 7.13
N GLU A 281 -6.25 10.66 8.42
CA GLU A 281 -5.71 11.87 9.05
C GLU A 281 -4.24 12.10 8.67
N SER A 282 -3.48 11.01 8.57
CA SER A 282 -2.05 11.06 8.24
C SER A 282 -1.60 9.88 7.36
N ILE A 283 -0.40 10.00 6.79
CA ILE A 283 0.23 8.90 6.02
C ILE A 283 0.53 7.72 6.94
N GLU A 284 0.92 7.99 8.18
CA GLU A 284 1.25 6.98 9.20
C GLU A 284 0.01 6.16 9.59
N GLU A 285 -1.16 6.79 9.71
CA GLU A 285 -2.42 6.09 9.92
C GLU A 285 -2.73 5.15 8.75
N TYR A 286 -2.60 5.65 7.52
CA TYR A 286 -2.80 4.85 6.33
C TYR A 286 -1.83 3.68 6.22
N GLU A 287 -0.53 3.90 6.49
CA GLU A 287 0.49 2.83 6.51
C GLU A 287 0.17 1.77 7.56
N SER A 288 -0.19 2.18 8.77
CA SER A 288 -0.59 1.28 9.86
C SER A 288 -1.80 0.43 9.46
N TRP A 289 -2.79 1.04 8.82
CA TRP A 289 -3.97 0.35 8.32
C TRP A 289 -3.63 -0.68 7.22
N ILE A 290 -2.76 -0.33 6.26
CA ILE A 290 -2.25 -1.28 5.25
C ILE A 290 -1.53 -2.45 5.93
N GLN A 291 -0.69 -2.21 6.94
CA GLN A 291 0.00 -3.26 7.67
C GLN A 291 -0.98 -4.19 8.39
N GLN A 292 -2.08 -3.69 8.95
CA GLN A 292 -3.13 -4.50 9.55
C GLN A 292 -3.80 -5.45 8.53
N ILE A 293 -4.10 -4.96 7.33
CA ILE A 293 -4.68 -5.77 6.25
C ILE A 293 -3.72 -6.91 5.87
N VAL A 294 -2.45 -6.60 5.71
CA VAL A 294 -1.41 -7.58 5.37
C VAL A 294 -1.23 -8.60 6.50
N ALA A 295 -1.16 -8.15 7.76
CA ALA A 295 -1.05 -9.02 8.93
C ALA A 295 -2.25 -9.98 9.06
N ASN A 296 -3.47 -9.50 8.78
CA ASN A 296 -4.68 -10.32 8.75
C ASN A 296 -4.60 -11.40 7.65
N SER A 297 -3.98 -11.06 6.52
CA SER A 297 -3.71 -12.04 5.45
C SER A 297 -2.69 -13.09 5.88
N ASN A 298 -1.59 -12.65 6.50
CA ASN A 298 -0.51 -13.51 6.95
C ASN A 298 -0.98 -14.50 8.02
N ARG A 299 -1.87 -14.08 8.94
CA ARG A 299 -2.47 -14.99 9.94
C ARG A 299 -3.17 -16.20 9.32
N ARG A 300 -3.83 -16.03 8.17
CA ARG A 300 -4.50 -17.14 7.47
C ARG A 300 -3.51 -18.19 6.95
N ASN A 301 -2.30 -17.77 6.66
CA ASN A 301 -1.22 -18.60 6.12
C ASN A 301 -0.19 -19.03 7.18
N SER A 302 -0.46 -18.80 8.46
CA SER A 302 0.48 -19.01 9.58
C SER A 302 1.08 -20.42 9.63
N LYS A 303 0.32 -21.45 9.32
CA LYS A 303 0.80 -22.85 9.30
C LYS A 303 1.90 -23.05 8.26
N ASN A 304 1.67 -22.58 7.03
CA ASN A 304 2.67 -22.68 5.97
C ASN A 304 3.87 -21.77 6.26
N PHE A 305 3.62 -20.59 6.84
CA PHE A 305 4.67 -19.68 7.23
C PHE A 305 5.60 -20.27 8.31
N ALA A 306 5.05 -20.96 9.32
CA ALA A 306 5.85 -21.64 10.33
C ALA A 306 6.78 -22.74 9.77
N ILE A 307 6.38 -23.39 8.66
CA ILE A 307 7.23 -24.33 7.93
C ILE A 307 8.32 -23.55 7.17
N GLU A 308 7.94 -22.48 6.48
CA GLU A 308 8.87 -21.69 5.65
C GLU A 308 9.92 -20.98 6.50
N GLN A 309 9.52 -20.43 7.64
CA GLN A 309 10.42 -19.71 8.57
C GLN A 309 11.64 -20.53 9.00
N LYS A 310 11.47 -21.83 9.18
CA LYS A 310 12.56 -22.75 9.54
C LYS A 310 13.60 -22.94 8.41
N ASN A 311 13.23 -22.61 7.18
CA ASN A 311 14.05 -22.78 5.99
C ASN A 311 14.63 -21.45 5.48
N LEU A 312 14.38 -20.34 6.18
CA LEU A 312 14.95 -19.05 5.84
C LEU A 312 16.40 -18.97 6.34
N GLN A 313 17.22 -18.21 5.61
CA GLN A 313 18.59 -17.90 6.00
C GLN A 313 18.61 -16.80 7.07
N PRO A 314 19.60 -16.78 7.97
CA PRO A 314 19.76 -15.70 8.94
C PRO A 314 20.07 -14.37 8.22
N LEU A 315 19.61 -13.28 8.81
CA LEU A 315 19.91 -11.94 8.32
C LEU A 315 21.36 -11.57 8.64
N PRO A 316 22.01 -10.73 7.80
CA PRO A 316 23.33 -10.20 8.11
C PRO A 316 23.26 -9.27 9.33
N SER A 317 24.38 -9.14 10.03
CA SER A 317 24.50 -8.27 11.20
C SER A 317 24.39 -6.78 10.87
N HIS A 318 24.65 -6.41 9.64
CA HIS A 318 24.60 -5.02 9.17
C HIS A 318 23.65 -4.92 7.99
N MET A 319 22.81 -3.89 8.01
CA MET A 319 21.93 -3.57 6.89
C MET A 319 22.71 -2.98 5.73
N ALA A 320 22.23 -3.15 4.50
CA ALA A 320 22.75 -2.43 3.36
C ALA A 320 22.44 -0.93 3.50
N MET A 321 23.27 -0.09 2.87
CA MET A 321 22.98 1.33 2.79
C MET A 321 21.68 1.54 1.98
N ASP A 322 20.70 2.16 2.59
CA ASP A 322 19.37 2.44 2.04
C ASP A 322 19.20 3.92 1.64
N TYR A 323 20.32 4.65 1.57
CA TYR A 323 20.33 6.06 1.23
C TYR A 323 21.22 6.37 0.03
N GLU A 324 20.87 7.41 -0.67
CA GLU A 324 21.69 8.00 -1.72
C GLU A 324 22.58 9.09 -1.13
N LEU A 325 23.87 9.10 -1.47
CA LEU A 325 24.80 10.15 -1.10
C LEU A 325 24.79 11.25 -2.14
N ILE A 326 24.52 12.49 -1.72
CA ILE A 326 24.68 13.66 -2.57
C ILE A 326 25.47 14.74 -1.84
N SER A 327 26.22 15.54 -2.60
CA SER A 327 26.90 16.72 -2.09
C SER A 327 26.13 17.96 -2.53
N VAL A 328 25.84 18.87 -1.60
CA VAL A 328 25.06 20.09 -1.86
C VAL A 328 25.76 21.32 -1.30
N ASN A 329 25.76 22.41 -2.05
CA ASN A 329 26.23 23.71 -1.58
C ASN A 329 25.10 24.44 -0.87
N VAL A 330 25.34 24.93 0.33
CA VAL A 330 24.40 25.81 1.03
C VAL A 330 24.54 27.23 0.50
N SER A 331 23.46 27.73 -0.07
CA SER A 331 23.44 29.10 -0.60
C SER A 331 23.53 30.15 0.54
N ASN A 332 23.88 31.38 0.18
CA ASN A 332 23.86 32.53 1.11
C ASN A 332 22.45 32.85 1.64
N LEU A 333 21.42 32.24 1.09
CA LEU A 333 20.03 32.31 1.58
C LEU A 333 19.70 31.22 2.62
N SER A 334 20.70 30.44 3.07
CA SER A 334 20.54 29.28 3.95
C SER A 334 19.62 28.21 3.38
N MET A 335 19.77 27.95 2.08
CA MET A 335 18.95 26.99 1.35
C MET A 335 19.80 26.03 0.55
N VAL A 336 19.27 24.81 0.42
CA VAL A 336 19.79 23.75 -0.42
C VAL A 336 18.70 23.22 -1.34
N ILE A 337 19.06 22.77 -2.54
CA ILE A 337 18.12 22.17 -3.50
C ILE A 337 18.44 20.69 -3.60
N ILE A 338 17.43 19.87 -3.30
CA ILE A 338 17.52 18.41 -3.36
C ILE A 338 16.33 17.90 -4.17
N ARG A 339 16.60 17.26 -5.32
CA ARG A 339 15.55 16.67 -6.17
C ARG A 339 14.39 17.62 -6.45
N ASN A 340 14.67 18.84 -6.91
CA ASN A 340 13.71 19.90 -7.24
C ASN A 340 12.93 20.48 -6.03
N MET A 341 13.29 20.10 -4.79
CA MET A 341 12.77 20.68 -3.58
C MET A 341 13.82 21.57 -2.92
N THR A 342 13.40 22.75 -2.45
CA THR A 342 14.26 23.69 -1.75
C THR A 342 14.01 23.59 -0.26
N TYR A 343 15.05 23.25 0.50
CA TYR A 343 15.00 23.13 1.96
C TYR A 343 15.78 24.26 2.61
N SER A 344 15.24 24.83 3.69
CA SER A 344 16.02 25.71 4.54
C SER A 344 16.92 24.90 5.48
N VAL A 345 18.10 25.42 5.76
CA VAL A 345 19.05 24.86 6.73
C VAL A 345 19.46 25.98 7.71
N PRO A 346 19.96 25.66 8.92
CA PRO A 346 20.43 26.69 9.85
C PRO A 346 21.40 27.67 9.20
N SER A 347 21.20 28.98 9.44
CA SER A 347 21.95 30.05 8.78
C SER A 347 23.46 30.00 9.00
N ARG A 348 23.92 29.35 10.08
CA ARG A 348 25.34 29.09 10.36
C ARG A 348 26.02 28.18 9.33
N LEU A 349 25.22 27.41 8.55
CA LEU A 349 25.74 26.52 7.51
C LEU A 349 25.86 27.17 6.13
N ALA A 350 25.46 28.46 6.00
CA ALA A 350 25.54 29.16 4.72
C ALA A 350 27.00 29.20 4.21
N GLY A 351 27.20 28.92 2.93
CA GLY A 351 28.50 28.86 2.29
C GLY A 351 29.27 27.54 2.45
N HIS A 352 28.76 26.61 3.25
CA HIS A 352 29.38 25.28 3.41
C HIS A 352 28.85 24.27 2.38
N VAL A 353 29.66 23.27 2.11
CA VAL A 353 29.28 22.06 1.36
C VAL A 353 28.86 21.00 2.36
N LEU A 354 27.67 20.45 2.20
CA LEU A 354 27.14 19.39 3.05
C LEU A 354 27.01 18.09 2.26
N THR A 355 27.36 16.99 2.89
CA THR A 355 27.01 15.65 2.41
C THR A 355 25.62 15.30 2.93
N VAL A 356 24.71 14.87 2.07
CA VAL A 356 23.35 14.54 2.44
C VAL A 356 23.08 13.08 2.16
N HIS A 357 22.65 12.35 3.19
CA HIS A 357 22.09 11.02 3.07
C HIS A 357 20.61 11.14 2.77
N VAL A 358 20.21 10.84 1.56
CA VAL A 358 18.84 10.99 1.07
C VAL A 358 18.11 9.68 1.24
N TYR A 359 17.28 9.59 2.27
CA TYR A 359 16.36 8.48 2.50
C TYR A 359 15.00 8.76 1.84
N GLN A 360 14.09 7.80 1.88
CA GLN A 360 12.73 8.01 1.39
C GLN A 360 11.94 9.06 2.19
N LYS A 361 12.01 9.00 3.53
CA LYS A 361 11.19 9.85 4.42
C LYS A 361 11.97 11.00 5.05
N ARG A 362 13.31 10.96 5.03
CA ARG A 362 14.16 11.95 5.70
C ARG A 362 15.42 12.28 4.89
N LEU A 363 16.03 13.39 5.27
CA LEU A 363 17.31 13.89 4.76
C LEU A 363 18.21 14.11 5.97
N ASP A 364 19.34 13.42 6.03
CA ASP A 364 20.35 13.62 7.09
C ASP A 364 21.52 14.39 6.48
N PHE A 365 21.80 15.56 7.03
CA PHE A 365 22.84 16.47 6.56
C PHE A 365 24.09 16.33 7.42
N TYR A 366 25.24 16.21 6.79
CA TYR A 366 26.54 16.05 7.42
C TYR A 366 27.50 17.16 6.98
N LEU A 367 28.25 17.70 7.94
CA LEU A 367 29.41 18.52 7.72
C LEU A 367 30.66 17.69 8.12
N GLY A 368 31.39 17.17 7.14
CA GLY A 368 32.35 16.11 7.37
C GLY A 368 31.69 14.85 7.90
N ILE A 369 32.14 14.39 9.07
CA ILE A 369 31.58 13.19 9.73
C ILE A 369 30.42 13.50 10.69
N SER A 370 30.18 14.77 10.99
CA SER A 370 29.21 15.19 11.99
C SER A 370 27.83 15.43 11.35
N ARG A 371 26.81 14.75 11.85
CA ARG A 371 25.42 15.01 11.45
C ARG A 371 24.97 16.32 12.09
N VAL A 372 24.63 17.31 11.25
CA VAL A 372 24.29 18.69 11.68
C VAL A 372 22.79 18.97 11.65
N LEU A 373 22.03 18.20 10.85
CA LEU A 373 20.60 18.43 10.68
C LEU A 373 19.91 17.16 10.13
N THR A 374 18.67 16.93 10.56
CA THR A 374 17.77 15.94 9.97
C THR A 374 16.46 16.64 9.61
N LEU A 375 15.99 16.50 8.38
CA LEU A 375 14.72 17.04 7.91
C LEU A 375 13.83 15.94 7.35
N ALA A 376 12.50 16.12 7.49
CA ALA A 376 11.55 15.29 6.78
C ALA A 376 11.61 15.57 5.28
N ARG A 377 11.77 14.53 4.46
CA ARG A 377 11.75 14.67 3.01
C ARG A 377 10.33 14.91 2.54
N LYS A 378 10.13 15.94 1.73
CA LYS A 378 8.84 16.26 1.12
C LYS A 378 8.91 16.04 -0.39
N TYR A 379 7.74 15.77 -0.95
CA TYR A 379 7.57 15.51 -2.38
C TYR A 379 6.47 16.45 -2.91
N SER A 380 6.73 17.16 -3.98
CA SER A 380 5.72 17.97 -4.65
C SER A 380 5.92 17.92 -6.16
N LYS A 381 4.81 17.77 -6.89
CA LYS A 381 4.78 17.94 -8.35
C LYS A 381 4.51 19.40 -8.74
N ASP A 382 3.94 20.19 -7.83
CA ASP A 382 3.62 21.58 -8.09
C ASP A 382 4.81 22.51 -7.83
N THR A 383 5.02 23.44 -8.74
CA THR A 383 6.07 24.47 -8.59
C THR A 383 5.87 25.37 -7.40
N ALA A 384 4.63 25.64 -7.01
CA ALA A 384 4.28 26.48 -5.87
C ALA A 384 4.64 25.84 -4.51
N SER A 385 4.68 24.49 -4.43
CA SER A 385 4.94 23.76 -3.16
C SER A 385 6.36 23.21 -3.07
N ARG A 386 7.34 23.81 -3.77
CA ARG A 386 8.72 23.32 -3.79
C ARG A 386 9.59 23.83 -2.64
N TYR A 387 9.07 24.65 -1.77
CA TYR A 387 9.81 25.22 -0.64
C TYR A 387 9.41 24.53 0.66
N VAL A 388 10.40 24.02 1.39
CA VAL A 388 10.27 23.46 2.74
C VAL A 388 11.11 24.34 3.66
N ILE A 389 10.47 25.37 4.19
CA ILE A 389 11.15 26.40 4.98
C ILE A 389 10.76 26.23 6.43
N ASP A 390 11.76 26.08 7.29
CA ASP A 390 11.60 26.22 8.73
C ASP A 390 12.10 27.60 9.12
N TYR A 391 11.21 28.44 9.65
CA TYR A 391 11.52 29.80 10.07
C TYR A 391 12.63 29.85 11.13
N ARG A 392 12.74 28.81 11.96
CA ARG A 392 13.73 28.66 13.01
C ARG A 392 15.17 28.73 12.46
N HIS A 393 15.38 28.30 11.25
CA HIS A 393 16.69 28.35 10.60
C HIS A 393 17.16 29.75 10.26
N VAL A 394 16.26 30.70 10.05
CA VAL A 394 16.54 32.04 9.50
C VAL A 394 15.99 33.19 10.33
N ILE A 395 15.26 32.92 11.42
CA ILE A 395 14.56 33.95 12.21
C ILE A 395 15.51 35.01 12.74
N HIS A 396 16.71 34.65 13.21
CA HIS A 396 17.71 35.59 13.71
C HIS A 396 18.17 36.62 12.65
N ALA A 397 18.20 36.20 11.37
CA ALA A 397 18.54 37.10 10.28
C ALA A 397 17.39 38.06 9.96
N PHE A 398 16.14 37.62 10.02
CA PHE A 398 14.96 38.46 9.80
C PHE A 398 14.73 39.44 10.92
N VAL A 399 14.98 39.08 12.18
CA VAL A 399 14.89 40.02 13.32
C VAL A 399 15.86 41.22 13.16
N ARG A 400 17.03 40.96 12.58
CA ARG A 400 18.00 42.03 12.26
C ARG A 400 17.60 42.90 11.06
N LYS A 401 16.81 42.36 10.14
CA LYS A 401 16.36 43.00 8.90
C LYS A 401 14.86 42.85 8.70
N PRO A 402 14.00 43.43 9.54
CA PRO A 402 12.56 43.20 9.53
C PRO A 402 11.88 43.56 8.22
N GLY A 403 12.36 44.61 7.54
CA GLY A 403 11.81 45.05 6.25
C GLY A 403 11.95 44.00 5.15
N ALA A 404 12.95 43.10 5.23
CA ALA A 404 13.15 42.04 4.25
C ALA A 404 12.05 40.97 4.31
N PHE A 405 11.41 40.75 5.47
CA PHE A 405 10.33 39.74 5.62
C PHE A 405 9.14 40.02 4.73
N ARG A 406 8.70 41.29 4.67
CA ARG A 406 7.51 41.69 3.88
C ARG A 406 7.64 41.34 2.40
N PHE A 407 8.84 41.48 1.83
CA PHE A 407 9.13 41.26 0.41
C PHE A 407 9.78 39.90 0.14
N CYS A 408 9.82 39.02 1.14
CA CYS A 408 10.38 37.68 0.99
C CYS A 408 9.52 36.83 0.08
N LYS A 409 10.14 36.23 -0.94
CA LYS A 409 9.47 35.37 -1.95
C LYS A 409 8.72 34.18 -1.31
N TYR A 410 9.27 33.65 -0.21
CA TYR A 410 8.73 32.47 0.52
C TYR A 410 8.19 32.86 1.90
N ARG A 411 7.65 34.10 2.03
CA ARG A 411 7.10 34.59 3.29
C ARG A 411 6.02 33.68 3.88
N ASN A 412 5.15 33.13 3.04
CA ASN A 412 4.04 32.27 3.49
C ASN A 412 4.53 30.95 4.08
N GLU A 413 5.65 30.44 3.57
CA GLU A 413 6.30 29.22 4.04
C GLU A 413 7.08 29.43 5.36
N LEU A 414 7.44 30.69 5.67
CA LEU A 414 8.03 31.04 6.95
C LEU A 414 7.03 31.09 8.10
N LEU A 415 5.72 31.11 7.80
CA LEU A 415 4.67 31.07 8.80
C LEU A 415 4.35 29.61 9.17
N PRO A 416 4.60 29.21 10.43
CA PRO A 416 4.62 27.78 10.80
C PRO A 416 3.25 27.09 10.65
N ASN A 417 2.17 27.85 10.92
CA ASN A 417 0.81 27.31 10.87
C ASN A 417 -0.23 28.36 10.51
N ASP A 418 -1.50 27.97 10.42
CA ASP A 418 -2.61 28.87 10.08
C ASP A 418 -2.86 29.96 11.14
N SER A 419 -2.53 29.73 12.41
CA SER A 419 -2.62 30.73 13.47
C SER A 419 -1.72 31.91 13.14
N TYR A 420 -0.46 31.67 12.79
CA TYR A 420 0.47 32.75 12.42
C TYR A 420 0.13 33.42 11.08
N ARG A 421 -0.55 32.71 10.16
CA ARG A 421 -1.09 33.35 8.95
C ARG A 421 -2.24 34.31 9.26
N LYS A 422 -3.10 33.98 10.22
CA LYS A 422 -4.17 34.85 10.70
C LYS A 422 -3.58 36.06 11.47
N ILE A 423 -2.64 35.80 12.36
CA ILE A 423 -1.92 36.85 13.09
C ILE A 423 -1.25 37.84 12.12
N TRP A 424 -0.54 37.34 11.11
CA TRP A 424 0.08 38.19 10.09
C TRP A 424 -0.94 39.05 9.35
N ARG A 425 -2.06 38.50 8.91
CA ARG A 425 -3.11 39.26 8.22
C ARG A 425 -3.68 40.37 9.10
N HIS A 426 -3.89 40.11 10.39
CA HIS A 426 -4.34 41.10 11.35
C HIS A 426 -3.29 42.22 11.55
N LEU A 427 -2.06 41.84 11.84
CA LEU A 427 -0.97 42.82 12.05
C LEU A 427 -0.74 43.69 10.81
N ASP A 428 -0.77 43.11 9.63
CA ASP A 428 -0.56 43.82 8.36
C ASP A 428 -1.72 44.75 7.97
N GLY A 429 -2.92 44.47 8.47
CA GLY A 429 -4.12 45.31 8.25
C GLY A 429 -4.25 46.46 9.26
N PHE A 430 -3.85 46.27 10.52
CA PHE A 430 -4.13 47.22 11.60
C PHE A 430 -2.93 48.06 12.04
N TYR A 431 -1.70 47.61 11.74
CA TYR A 431 -0.49 48.29 12.17
C TYR A 431 0.33 48.86 10.99
N PRO A 432 1.13 49.92 11.22
CA PRO A 432 2.05 50.44 10.19
C PRO A 432 2.95 49.36 9.64
N ARG A 433 3.27 49.44 8.35
CA ARG A 433 4.03 48.41 7.60
C ARG A 433 5.32 47.94 8.26
N GLU A 434 6.08 48.87 8.87
CA GLU A 434 7.33 48.51 9.56
C GLU A 434 7.08 47.87 10.92
N ALA A 435 6.06 48.34 11.65
CA ALA A 435 5.70 47.84 12.97
C ALA A 435 5.14 46.40 12.85
N SER A 436 4.26 46.14 11.90
CA SER A 436 3.64 44.83 11.72
C SER A 436 4.67 43.70 11.51
N ALA A 437 5.68 43.96 10.66
CA ALA A 437 6.75 42.98 10.42
C ALA A 437 7.62 42.75 11.65
N LYS A 438 7.98 43.84 12.37
CA LYS A 438 8.76 43.75 13.62
C LYS A 438 8.01 42.98 14.69
N MET A 439 6.71 43.23 14.86
CA MET A 439 5.86 42.54 15.84
C MET A 439 5.80 41.03 15.55
N LEU A 440 5.49 40.65 14.31
CA LEU A 440 5.43 39.23 13.93
C LEU A 440 6.78 38.53 14.16
N LEU A 441 7.89 39.14 13.72
CA LEU A 441 9.22 38.54 13.87
C LEU A 441 9.65 38.38 15.31
N ARG A 442 9.24 39.32 16.22
CA ARG A 442 9.45 39.16 17.67
C ARG A 442 8.63 38.00 18.22
N LEU A 443 7.37 37.85 17.82
CA LEU A 443 6.54 36.67 18.18
C LEU A 443 7.15 35.37 17.69
N LEU A 444 7.58 35.30 16.42
CA LEU A 444 8.22 34.10 15.87
C LEU A 444 9.56 33.78 16.58
N LYS A 445 10.33 34.85 16.96
CA LYS A 445 11.55 34.64 17.72
C LYS A 445 11.26 34.11 19.12
N LEU A 446 10.28 34.66 19.81
CA LEU A 446 9.83 34.18 21.13
C LEU A 446 9.37 32.72 21.06
N ALA A 447 8.58 32.37 20.02
CA ALA A 447 8.13 30.99 19.76
C ALA A 447 9.32 30.04 19.55
N CYS A 448 10.35 30.48 18.82
CA CYS A 448 11.56 29.70 18.57
C CYS A 448 12.43 29.54 19.83
N ASP A 449 12.62 30.63 20.61
CA ASP A 449 13.50 30.64 21.78
C ASP A 449 12.93 29.80 22.94
N HIS A 450 11.60 29.68 23.05
CA HIS A 450 10.92 28.98 24.15
C HIS A 450 10.14 27.73 23.71
N ASP A 451 10.21 27.33 22.44
CA ASP A 451 9.48 26.21 21.84
C ASP A 451 7.98 26.21 22.19
N CYS A 452 7.36 27.41 22.17
CA CYS A 452 5.98 27.65 22.59
C CYS A 452 5.05 28.06 21.44
N GLU A 453 5.35 27.61 20.21
CA GLU A 453 4.72 28.03 18.96
C GLU A 453 3.19 27.95 18.99
N MET A 454 2.64 26.79 19.43
CA MET A 454 1.19 26.57 19.45
C MET A 454 0.52 27.48 20.53
N ALA A 455 1.01 27.42 21.75
CA ALA A 455 0.45 28.18 22.88
C ALA A 455 0.50 29.69 22.64
N LEU A 456 1.63 30.20 22.10
CA LEU A 456 1.78 31.60 21.74
C LEU A 456 0.83 32.00 20.61
N GLY A 457 0.68 31.17 19.58
CA GLY A 457 -0.25 31.41 18.48
C GLY A 457 -1.70 31.51 18.95
N GLU A 458 -2.15 30.60 19.80
CA GLU A 458 -3.49 30.59 20.40
C GLU A 458 -3.72 31.80 21.30
N HIS A 459 -2.75 32.14 22.14
CA HIS A 459 -2.84 33.31 23.02
C HIS A 459 -2.98 34.62 22.22
N VAL A 460 -2.17 34.82 21.18
CA VAL A 460 -2.27 36.02 20.34
C VAL A 460 -3.60 36.07 19.58
N LEU A 461 -4.12 34.92 19.10
CA LEU A 461 -5.42 34.85 18.45
C LEU A 461 -6.56 35.17 19.41
N SER A 462 -6.48 34.79 20.70
CA SER A 462 -7.50 35.17 21.70
C SER A 462 -7.51 36.67 21.95
N LEU A 463 -6.33 37.33 22.02
CA LEU A 463 -6.23 38.78 22.15
C LEU A 463 -6.87 39.50 20.92
N ILE A 464 -6.64 38.98 19.72
CA ILE A 464 -7.25 39.50 18.48
C ILE A 464 -8.78 39.36 18.53
N ALA A 465 -9.29 38.20 18.96
CA ALA A 465 -10.73 37.94 19.05
C ALA A 465 -11.43 38.84 20.09
N GLU A 466 -10.72 39.28 21.13
CA GLU A 466 -11.21 40.16 22.18
C GLU A 466 -10.99 41.66 21.87
N ASP A 467 -10.57 42.00 20.65
CA ASP A 467 -10.22 43.37 20.20
C ASP A 467 -9.20 44.08 21.14
N LYS A 468 -8.34 43.29 21.80
CA LYS A 468 -7.29 43.81 22.67
C LYS A 468 -6.05 44.21 21.86
N THR A 469 -5.40 45.29 22.28
CA THR A 469 -4.13 45.70 21.66
C THR A 469 -3.03 44.67 21.92
N ILE A 470 -2.30 44.31 20.86
CA ILE A 470 -1.17 43.37 20.95
C ILE A 470 0.06 44.10 21.48
N ASP A 471 0.32 43.94 22.77
CA ASP A 471 1.53 44.45 23.43
C ASP A 471 2.56 43.34 23.52
N ILE A 472 3.56 43.42 22.62
CA ILE A 472 4.60 42.39 22.52
C ILE A 472 5.40 42.24 23.81
N SER A 473 5.64 43.34 24.53
CA SER A 473 6.42 43.29 25.78
C SER A 473 5.68 42.56 26.91
N LYS A 474 4.35 42.69 26.97
CA LYS A 474 3.53 41.92 27.90
C LYS A 474 3.49 40.43 27.51
N ILE A 475 3.38 40.13 26.22
CA ILE A 475 3.39 38.75 25.72
C ILE A 475 4.76 38.10 26.01
N GLU A 476 5.85 38.81 25.75
CA GLU A 476 7.20 38.31 26.07
C GLU A 476 7.35 38.04 27.58
N SER A 477 6.82 38.88 28.46
CA SER A 477 6.89 38.63 29.91
C SER A 477 6.05 37.41 30.35
N CYS A 478 4.92 37.13 29.67
CA CYS A 478 4.10 35.96 29.95
C CYS A 478 4.77 34.63 29.54
N PHE A 479 5.55 34.64 28.47
CA PHE A 479 6.19 33.45 27.91
C PHE A 479 7.68 33.30 28.28
N ASN A 480 8.35 34.38 28.75
CA ASN A 480 9.66 34.33 29.39
C ASN A 480 9.53 33.71 30.80
N LYS A 481 9.19 32.43 30.88
CA LYS A 481 9.44 31.67 32.09
C LYS A 481 10.96 31.58 32.23
N GLU A 482 11.51 32.28 33.23
CA GLU A 482 12.88 31.98 33.64
C GLU A 482 13.00 30.48 33.82
N ASN A 483 13.80 29.84 32.98
CA ASN A 483 14.23 28.49 33.25
C ASN A 483 14.81 28.51 34.66
N PRO A 484 14.29 27.73 35.64
CA PRO A 484 14.90 27.62 36.92
C PRO A 484 16.37 27.31 36.65
N LYS A 485 17.27 28.21 37.06
CA LYS A 485 18.72 28.00 36.95
C LYS A 485 18.96 26.60 37.50
N LEU A 486 19.34 25.68 36.65
CA LEU A 486 19.79 24.36 37.08
C LEU A 486 20.82 24.60 38.17
N PRO A 487 20.69 24.04 39.37
CA PRO A 487 21.67 24.22 40.41
C PRO A 487 23.03 23.85 39.80
N ALA A 488 24.00 24.74 39.95
CA ALA A 488 25.35 24.49 39.46
C ALA A 488 25.76 23.09 39.95
N PRO A 489 26.21 22.19 39.06
CA PRO A 489 26.60 20.87 39.49
C PRO A 489 27.70 21.04 40.54
N SER A 490 27.40 20.74 41.80
CA SER A 490 28.39 20.66 42.84
C SER A 490 29.19 19.37 42.60
N ALA A 491 30.23 19.49 41.80
CA ALA A 491 31.21 18.41 41.69
C ALA A 491 31.97 18.42 43.01
N SER A 492 31.65 17.52 43.93
CA SER A 492 32.59 17.19 45.01
C SER A 492 33.77 16.54 44.32
N GLN A 493 34.93 17.21 44.33
CA GLN A 493 36.14 16.58 43.89
C GLN A 493 36.37 15.38 44.80
N HIS A 494 36.45 14.20 44.23
CA HIS A 494 36.89 13.00 44.93
C HIS A 494 38.31 13.23 45.37
N ASP A 495 38.61 12.90 46.62
CA ASP A 495 39.95 12.98 47.16
C ASP A 495 40.85 12.06 46.30
N ILE A 496 41.92 12.65 45.74
CA ILE A 496 42.84 11.96 44.81
C ILE A 496 43.46 10.71 45.50
N SER A 497 43.59 10.75 46.83
CA SER A 497 44.06 9.63 47.63
C SER A 497 43.25 8.32 47.46
N GLN A 498 41.97 8.41 47.05
CA GLN A 498 41.12 7.24 46.73
C GLN A 498 41.62 6.47 45.53
N TYR A 499 42.40 7.11 44.65
CA TYR A 499 42.93 6.47 43.46
C TYR A 499 44.32 5.80 43.66
N ASP A 500 44.97 6.04 44.81
CA ASP A 500 46.28 5.46 45.16
C ASP A 500 46.19 3.93 45.28
N SER A 501 45.06 3.39 45.67
CA SER A 501 44.79 1.97 45.69
C SER A 501 44.83 1.31 44.31
N LEU A 502 44.50 2.01 43.23
CA LEU A 502 44.57 1.53 41.86
C LEU A 502 46.01 1.50 41.33
N ILE A 503 46.90 2.35 41.87
CA ILE A 503 48.31 2.37 41.53
C ILE A 503 49.02 1.18 42.21
N GLN A 504 48.68 0.86 43.46
CA GLN A 504 49.26 -0.25 44.21
C GLN A 504 48.86 -1.62 43.60
N GLN A 505 47.64 -1.77 43.05
CA GLN A 505 47.26 -2.99 42.36
C GLN A 505 48.03 -3.26 41.06
N ARG A 506 48.55 -2.23 40.39
CA ARG A 506 49.41 -2.42 39.20
C ARG A 506 50.81 -2.85 39.49
N CYS A 507 51.35 -2.60 40.71
CA CYS A 507 52.66 -3.02 41.09
C CYS A 507 52.75 -4.50 41.53
N HIS A 508 51.63 -5.15 41.82
CA HIS A 508 51.58 -6.58 42.18
C HIS A 508 51.44 -7.55 41.00
N HIS A 509 51.23 -7.05 39.77
CA HIS A 509 51.19 -7.89 38.58
C HIS A 509 52.43 -7.78 37.68
N ALA A 510 53.48 -7.12 38.14
CA ALA A 510 54.75 -6.94 37.41
C ALA A 510 55.96 -7.43 38.21
N ALA A 511 55.79 -8.50 39.06
CA ALA A 511 56.86 -9.20 39.70
C ALA A 511 56.78 -10.74 39.45
#